data_4e8ae66bf210bf1a7b083188460e82e3
#
_entry.id   4e8ae66bf210bf1a7b083188460e82e3
#
_cell.length_a   1.000
_cell.length_b   1.000
_cell.length_c   1.000
_cell.angle_alpha   90.00
_cell.angle_beta   90.00
_cell.angle_gamma   90.00
#
_symmetry.space_group_name_H-M   'P 1'
#
loop_
_entity.id
_entity.type
_entity.pdbx_description
1 polymer ?
#
loop_
_entity_poly.entity_id
_entity_poly.type
_entity_poly.pdbx_seq_one_letter_code
_entity_poly.pdbx_strand_id
1 'polypeptide(L)'
;PKTVTFDNDTKTYSLSGNGGISGETGLTKKGNGTLVITSTNTYTGKTTLEGGVTTVSALADSIVREGALGCYTKEIGRFEIKNGATLRNTVAIKNGVPITIGEGGAVFQTDGELTLNKPLYGNGNTLTKTGTSNLILFAADNLKKTYLKEGTLQAKGEGVLFGDTLIFIGNATYQDFDDGNTYSLNLNNLKVEEGVTGTMRCDSRCENRIKLFGKGTLKIYVPWIRSDFTGDWSAFEGTIEPSNPDNWFALNNSYGMPKGTLNIPERTTVSNTAKPYTLGKVTGKGTLTGDNNTWRIGSLNEDFSFQGKIEGTGTQLIKVGTGKMNLTNIHSFTGDCTVQEGTLLINNASATEGMLGTGSVTVKANGTFCGRGKLNNGAFTVEKDGLLYPGVSETATTGTIDFSENSVTIDKDGILLLNIASKTRCTNLTGIKILNLYGILRLHVRESLSLEAGDEFRLWEANRTRTRTTTTFELDSPGEGLEWDTTDIEDGIVRVKLSTSVDDIHADEEVTCEVFTVGGAQVGSFTCARKDIRRTLKQSGAAPGTYMVKTIQGSSTATEKISIDY
;
A
#
# COMPACT_ATOMS: atom_id res chain seq x y z
N PRO A 1 12.95 8.89 63.11
CA PRO A 1 11.63 9.18 62.55
C PRO A 1 11.02 7.94 61.88
N LYS A 2 9.69 7.81 61.88
CA LYS A 2 9.02 6.69 61.18
C LYS A 2 9.10 6.82 59.64
N THR A 3 9.20 8.07 59.15
CA THR A 3 9.29 8.37 57.71
C THR A 3 10.08 9.66 57.49
N VAL A 4 10.89 9.70 56.43
CA VAL A 4 11.50 10.90 55.88
C VAL A 4 10.72 11.28 54.60
N THR A 5 10.20 12.51 54.56
CA THR A 5 9.42 12.99 53.39
C THR A 5 10.15 14.12 52.71
N PHE A 6 10.33 14.00 51.41
CA PHE A 6 10.76 15.08 50.52
C PHE A 6 9.54 15.56 49.76
N ASP A 7 9.03 16.75 50.10
CA ASP A 7 7.88 17.38 49.47
C ASP A 7 8.32 18.68 48.79
N ASN A 8 8.44 18.65 47.48
CA ASN A 8 8.95 19.78 46.67
C ASN A 8 8.33 19.80 45.28
N ASP A 9 7.85 20.97 44.86
CA ASP A 9 7.18 21.13 43.56
C ASP A 9 8.09 21.71 42.46
N THR A 10 8.96 22.64 42.79
CA THR A 10 9.75 23.37 41.79
C THR A 10 11.26 23.22 41.99
N LYS A 11 11.72 22.96 43.20
CA LYS A 11 13.15 22.89 43.52
C LYS A 11 13.71 21.49 43.40
N THR A 12 15.00 21.40 43.11
CA THR A 12 15.77 20.16 43.24
C THR A 12 16.35 20.04 44.63
N TYR A 13 16.03 18.94 45.29
CA TYR A 13 16.70 18.58 46.54
C TYR A 13 17.73 17.49 46.28
N SER A 14 18.84 17.53 47.06
CA SER A 14 19.90 16.53 46.98
C SER A 14 20.14 15.89 48.34
N LEU A 15 20.14 14.57 48.36
CA LEU A 15 20.60 13.76 49.45
C LEU A 15 21.94 13.13 49.06
N SER A 16 23.03 13.66 49.59
CA SER A 16 24.40 13.31 49.18
C SER A 16 25.36 13.29 50.39
N GLY A 17 26.55 12.78 50.17
CA GLY A 17 27.61 12.67 51.20
C GLY A 17 27.75 11.27 51.78
N ASN A 18 28.56 11.15 52.82
CA ASN A 18 28.91 9.86 53.45
C ASN A 18 27.85 9.36 54.47
N GLY A 19 26.90 10.22 54.84
CA GLY A 19 25.79 9.85 55.71
C GLY A 19 24.56 9.46 54.90
N GLY A 20 23.63 8.72 55.51
CA GLY A 20 22.40 8.27 54.90
C GLY A 20 21.25 8.09 55.87
N ILE A 21 20.06 7.84 55.37
CA ILE A 21 18.88 7.46 56.15
C ILE A 21 19.03 6.01 56.58
N SER A 22 18.79 5.73 57.86
CA SER A 22 18.97 4.39 58.47
C SER A 22 17.82 3.99 59.36
N GLY A 23 17.83 2.71 59.84
CA GLY A 23 16.85 2.14 60.76
C GLY A 23 15.53 1.75 60.08
N GLU A 24 14.45 1.62 60.85
CA GLU A 24 13.11 1.23 60.37
C GLU A 24 12.35 2.38 59.67
N THR A 25 13.03 3.46 59.36
CA THR A 25 12.50 4.63 58.68
C THR A 25 12.08 4.28 57.26
N GLY A 26 10.99 4.87 56.77
CA GLY A 26 10.61 4.87 55.34
C GLY A 26 11.03 6.17 54.63
N LEU A 27 10.96 6.19 53.32
CA LEU A 27 11.17 7.37 52.49
C LEU A 27 9.96 7.63 51.61
N THR A 28 9.48 8.87 51.60
CA THR A 28 8.42 9.31 50.69
C THR A 28 8.87 10.54 49.90
N LYS A 29 8.78 10.49 48.55
CA LYS A 29 8.96 11.65 47.66
C LYS A 29 7.60 12.10 47.14
N LYS A 30 7.25 13.37 47.42
CA LYS A 30 6.01 14.05 46.94
C LYS A 30 6.35 15.30 46.14
N GLY A 31 5.30 15.87 45.55
CA GLY A 31 5.39 17.07 44.72
C GLY A 31 6.11 16.84 43.39
N ASN A 32 6.03 17.82 42.50
CA ASN A 32 6.49 17.70 41.09
C ASN A 32 7.99 17.95 40.90
N GLY A 33 8.69 18.42 41.93
CA GLY A 33 10.13 18.73 41.85
C GLY A 33 11.03 17.49 41.84
N THR A 34 12.32 17.70 41.74
CA THR A 34 13.33 16.64 41.66
C THR A 34 13.97 16.34 43.02
N LEU A 35 14.20 15.08 43.30
CA LEU A 35 15.05 14.58 44.38
C LEU A 35 16.21 13.80 43.76
N VAL A 36 17.45 14.21 44.04
CA VAL A 36 18.66 13.52 43.61
C VAL A 36 19.26 12.80 44.85
N ILE A 37 19.43 11.48 44.78
CA ILE A 37 20.00 10.68 45.85
C ILE A 37 21.29 10.02 45.37
N THR A 38 22.41 10.44 45.92
CA THR A 38 23.73 9.85 45.67
C THR A 38 24.33 9.18 46.90
N SER A 39 23.73 9.40 48.09
CA SER A 39 24.14 8.71 49.32
C SER A 39 23.61 7.27 49.33
N THR A 40 24.35 6.39 49.99
CA THR A 40 23.89 5.05 50.35
C THR A 40 23.02 5.12 51.61
N ASN A 41 21.81 4.53 51.52
CA ASN A 41 20.85 4.50 52.62
C ASN A 41 20.64 3.07 53.11
N THR A 42 20.55 2.91 54.42
CA THR A 42 20.43 1.60 55.08
C THR A 42 19.07 1.40 55.76
N TYR A 43 18.10 2.26 55.45
CA TYR A 43 16.77 2.14 56.04
C TYR A 43 16.03 0.90 55.54
N THR A 44 15.16 0.37 56.38
CA THR A 44 14.42 -0.87 56.14
C THR A 44 12.92 -0.64 55.96
N GLY A 45 12.39 0.57 56.14
CA GLY A 45 10.98 0.89 55.95
C GLY A 45 10.59 1.07 54.48
N LYS A 46 9.31 1.39 54.24
CA LYS A 46 8.74 1.51 52.88
C LYS A 46 9.32 2.72 52.15
N THR A 47 9.66 2.52 50.87
CA THR A 47 9.95 3.60 49.91
C THR A 47 8.74 3.85 49.06
N THR A 48 8.27 5.12 48.98
CA THR A 48 7.14 5.51 48.12
C THR A 48 7.50 6.74 47.29
N LEU A 49 7.44 6.61 45.96
CA LEU A 49 7.57 7.72 45.02
C LEU A 49 6.18 8.10 44.53
N GLU A 50 5.67 9.28 44.93
CA GLU A 50 4.30 9.74 44.71
C GLU A 50 4.20 10.90 43.70
N GLY A 51 5.32 11.43 43.18
CA GLY A 51 5.32 12.51 42.20
C GLY A 51 6.72 13.01 41.90
N GLY A 52 6.82 13.81 40.81
CA GLY A 52 8.07 14.39 40.35
C GLY A 52 9.11 13.35 39.94
N VAL A 53 10.38 13.73 40.02
CA VAL A 53 11.51 12.90 39.57
C VAL A 53 12.38 12.51 40.76
N THR A 54 12.65 11.23 40.92
CA THR A 54 13.68 10.74 41.86
C THR A 54 14.84 10.18 41.04
N THR A 55 15.99 10.84 41.11
CA THR A 55 17.23 10.42 40.44
C THR A 55 18.11 9.65 41.40
N VAL A 56 18.58 8.47 40.97
CA VAL A 56 19.42 7.59 41.79
C VAL A 56 20.68 7.16 41.05
N SER A 57 21.77 6.93 41.80
CA SER A 57 23.04 6.43 41.24
C SER A 57 23.33 4.98 41.58
N ALA A 58 22.58 4.38 42.52
CA ALA A 58 22.69 2.98 42.88
C ALA A 58 21.37 2.47 43.49
N LEU A 59 21.06 1.20 43.29
CA LEU A 59 19.95 0.50 43.96
C LEU A 59 20.46 -0.78 44.61
N ALA A 60 19.78 -1.24 45.67
CA ALA A 60 20.15 -2.45 46.36
C ALA A 60 19.82 -3.70 45.52
N ASP A 61 20.68 -4.71 45.62
CA ASP A 61 20.45 -6.05 45.10
C ASP A 61 20.89 -7.14 46.09
N SER A 62 20.92 -8.41 45.69
CA SER A 62 21.33 -9.51 46.56
C SER A 62 22.83 -9.53 46.90
N ILE A 63 23.64 -8.77 46.19
CA ILE A 63 25.10 -8.65 46.36
C ILE A 63 25.41 -7.31 47.04
N VAL A 64 24.96 -6.20 46.42
CA VAL A 64 25.07 -4.85 47.01
C VAL A 64 23.79 -4.58 47.80
N ARG A 65 23.81 -4.86 49.10
CA ARG A 65 22.62 -4.90 49.94
C ARG A 65 22.03 -3.54 50.30
N GLU A 66 22.69 -2.48 49.96
CA GLU A 66 22.34 -1.09 50.28
C GLU A 66 22.38 -0.22 49.04
N GLY A 67 21.48 0.75 48.92
CA GLY A 67 21.40 1.64 47.80
C GLY A 67 20.73 2.96 48.10
N ALA A 68 20.52 3.80 47.09
CA ALA A 68 19.89 5.11 47.26
C ALA A 68 18.49 5.03 47.90
N LEU A 69 17.74 3.95 47.64
CA LEU A 69 16.36 3.75 48.10
C LEU A 69 16.26 2.65 49.20
N GLY A 70 17.26 2.57 50.09
CA GLY A 70 17.28 1.69 51.23
C GLY A 70 17.89 0.32 50.97
N CYS A 71 17.69 -0.59 51.95
CA CYS A 71 18.26 -1.93 51.93
C CYS A 71 17.53 -2.88 50.97
N TYR A 72 18.29 -3.90 50.55
CA TYR A 72 17.74 -5.06 49.84
C TYR A 72 16.63 -5.74 50.63
N THR A 73 15.54 -6.08 49.95
CA THR A 73 14.43 -6.86 50.49
C THR A 73 13.82 -7.74 49.40
N LYS A 74 13.14 -8.80 49.81
CA LYS A 74 12.28 -9.63 48.93
C LYS A 74 10.78 -9.31 49.11
N GLU A 75 10.46 -8.36 50.00
CA GLU A 75 9.09 -8.00 50.35
C GLU A 75 8.44 -7.20 49.23
N ILE A 76 7.26 -7.68 48.77
CA ILE A 76 6.46 -7.02 47.74
C ILE A 76 5.77 -5.79 48.37
N GLY A 77 5.69 -4.68 47.61
CA GLY A 77 5.04 -3.45 48.07
C GLY A 77 5.90 -2.55 48.96
N ARG A 78 7.11 -2.99 49.30
CA ARG A 78 8.04 -2.17 50.07
C ARG A 78 8.68 -1.05 49.25
N PHE A 79 8.84 -1.23 47.92
CA PHE A 79 9.19 -0.17 47.00
C PHE A 79 8.03 0.06 46.04
N GLU A 80 7.37 1.23 46.17
CA GLU A 80 6.20 1.61 45.38
C GLU A 80 6.45 2.90 44.62
N ILE A 81 6.01 2.93 43.35
CA ILE A 81 6.00 4.11 42.48
C ILE A 81 4.56 4.32 42.02
N LYS A 82 3.99 5.51 42.18
CA LYS A 82 2.60 5.81 41.84
C LYS A 82 2.41 7.24 41.35
N ASN A 83 1.18 7.59 40.94
CA ASN A 83 0.79 8.93 40.48
C ASN A 83 1.68 9.48 39.35
N GLY A 84 2.21 8.61 38.47
CA GLY A 84 3.10 9.01 37.39
C GLY A 84 4.49 9.46 37.86
N ALA A 85 4.89 9.18 39.09
CA ALA A 85 6.23 9.51 39.60
C ALA A 85 7.32 8.86 38.72
N THR A 86 8.42 9.56 38.55
CA THR A 86 9.55 9.13 37.71
C THR A 86 10.71 8.64 38.58
N LEU A 87 11.13 7.37 38.35
CA LEU A 87 12.42 6.87 38.77
C LEU A 87 13.42 7.08 37.63
N ARG A 88 14.49 7.86 37.90
CA ARG A 88 15.53 8.18 36.92
C ARG A 88 16.88 7.62 37.39
N ASN A 89 17.62 7.04 36.44
CA ASN A 89 19.03 6.73 36.61
C ASN A 89 19.88 7.33 35.50
N THR A 90 21.09 7.78 35.82
CA THR A 90 22.04 8.38 34.87
C THR A 90 23.25 7.49 34.62
N VAL A 91 23.38 6.42 35.33
CA VAL A 91 24.44 5.40 35.23
C VAL A 91 23.82 4.01 35.18
N ALA A 92 24.59 3.02 34.71
CA ALA A 92 24.11 1.64 34.69
C ALA A 92 23.85 1.13 36.11
N ILE A 93 22.65 0.62 36.36
CA ILE A 93 22.19 0.16 37.68
C ILE A 93 21.51 -1.21 37.54
N LYS A 94 21.75 -2.07 38.54
CA LYS A 94 20.95 -3.28 38.78
C LYS A 94 20.09 -3.09 40.01
N ASN A 95 18.81 -3.48 39.93
CA ASN A 95 17.89 -3.47 41.07
C ASN A 95 17.44 -4.90 41.38
N GLY A 96 17.67 -5.31 42.61
CA GLY A 96 17.27 -6.62 43.15
C GLY A 96 16.04 -6.56 44.05
N VAL A 97 15.39 -5.40 44.21
CA VAL A 97 14.20 -5.21 45.04
C VAL A 97 12.95 -5.28 44.17
N PRO A 98 11.90 -6.03 44.59
CA PRO A 98 10.62 -5.98 43.87
C PRO A 98 10.05 -4.56 43.86
N ILE A 99 9.59 -4.11 42.70
CA ILE A 99 8.95 -2.79 42.54
C ILE A 99 7.47 -2.98 42.27
N THR A 100 6.64 -2.20 42.97
CA THR A 100 5.19 -2.16 42.77
C THR A 100 4.79 -0.85 42.13
N ILE A 101 3.96 -0.91 41.08
CA ILE A 101 3.34 0.27 40.49
C ILE A 101 1.97 0.47 41.14
N GLY A 102 1.78 1.61 41.79
CA GLY A 102 0.51 2.01 42.36
C GLY A 102 -0.36 2.81 41.41
N GLU A 103 -1.50 3.29 41.92
CA GLU A 103 -2.46 4.10 41.16
C GLU A 103 -1.79 5.27 40.44
N GLY A 104 -2.25 5.58 39.22
CA GLY A 104 -1.68 6.63 38.38
C GLY A 104 -0.41 6.23 37.61
N GLY A 105 0.12 5.00 37.84
CA GLY A 105 1.23 4.46 37.06
C GLY A 105 2.61 4.96 37.47
N ALA A 106 3.64 4.52 36.75
CA ALA A 106 5.05 4.84 36.99
C ALA A 106 5.78 5.18 35.68
N VAL A 107 6.77 6.08 35.78
CA VAL A 107 7.70 6.41 34.71
C VAL A 107 9.10 5.95 35.07
N PHE A 108 9.73 5.19 34.18
CA PHE A 108 11.15 4.85 34.28
C PHE A 108 11.93 5.63 33.22
N GLN A 109 12.69 6.61 33.65
CA GLN A 109 13.60 7.39 32.83
C GLN A 109 15.01 6.82 32.91
N THR A 110 15.42 6.05 31.92
CA THR A 110 16.73 5.40 31.92
C THR A 110 17.69 6.16 31.01
N ASP A 111 18.52 7.04 31.61
CA ASP A 111 19.63 7.70 30.92
C ASP A 111 20.93 6.87 31.03
N GLY A 112 20.97 5.93 31.94
CA GLY A 112 21.86 4.77 32.01
C GLY A 112 21.05 3.47 31.96
N GLU A 113 21.68 2.34 31.68
CA GLU A 113 20.97 1.04 31.68
C GLU A 113 20.38 0.74 33.06
N LEU A 114 19.11 0.36 33.11
CA LEU A 114 18.46 -0.12 34.35
C LEU A 114 17.99 -1.56 34.16
N THR A 115 18.56 -2.47 34.96
CA THR A 115 18.18 -3.87 35.00
C THR A 115 17.36 -4.17 36.23
N LEU A 116 16.10 -4.64 36.08
CA LEU A 116 15.26 -5.12 37.18
C LEU A 116 15.34 -6.64 37.28
N ASN A 117 16.13 -7.14 38.21
CA ASN A 117 16.34 -8.57 38.45
C ASN A 117 15.21 -9.24 39.25
N LYS A 118 14.24 -8.47 39.71
CA LYS A 118 13.05 -8.92 40.45
C LYS A 118 11.80 -8.43 39.74
N PRO A 119 10.66 -9.09 39.99
CA PRO A 119 9.42 -8.73 39.32
C PRO A 119 9.01 -7.27 39.51
N LEU A 120 8.48 -6.69 38.43
CA LEU A 120 7.76 -5.44 38.43
C LEU A 120 6.26 -5.77 38.50
N TYR A 121 5.61 -5.43 39.63
CA TYR A 121 4.19 -5.69 39.87
C TYR A 121 3.37 -4.48 39.42
N GLY A 122 2.63 -4.64 38.34
CA GLY A 122 1.85 -3.56 37.71
C GLY A 122 0.55 -3.21 38.45
N ASN A 123 -0.07 -4.18 39.16
CA ASN A 123 -1.34 -4.03 39.87
C ASN A 123 -2.45 -3.38 39.03
N GLY A 124 -2.50 -3.67 37.76
CA GLY A 124 -3.47 -3.06 36.81
C GLY A 124 -3.16 -1.60 36.46
N ASN A 125 -1.95 -1.11 36.70
CA ASN A 125 -1.51 0.25 36.38
C ASN A 125 -0.59 0.29 35.15
N THR A 126 -0.22 1.50 34.75
CA THR A 126 0.57 1.75 33.54
C THR A 126 2.05 1.90 33.83
N LEU A 127 2.87 1.41 32.91
CA LEU A 127 4.30 1.65 32.83
C LEU A 127 4.62 2.60 31.68
N THR A 128 5.43 3.63 31.93
CA THR A 128 6.01 4.46 30.85
C THR A 128 7.52 4.35 30.90
N LYS A 129 8.12 3.96 29.75
CA LYS A 129 9.57 3.96 29.55
C LYS A 129 9.99 5.20 28.76
N THR A 130 10.91 5.96 29.28
CA THR A 130 11.57 7.11 28.65
C THR A 130 13.07 7.10 28.93
N GLY A 131 13.83 8.08 28.38
CA GLY A 131 15.29 8.09 28.44
C GLY A 131 15.94 7.14 27.42
N THR A 132 17.13 7.50 26.94
CA THR A 132 17.78 6.91 25.75
C THR A 132 18.36 5.51 25.95
N SER A 133 18.58 5.09 27.21
CA SER A 133 19.19 3.80 27.53
C SER A 133 18.15 2.68 27.74
N ASN A 134 18.62 1.48 28.05
CA ASN A 134 17.80 0.29 28.19
C ASN A 134 17.08 0.24 29.55
N LEU A 135 15.84 -0.21 29.56
CA LEU A 135 15.16 -0.81 30.70
C LEU A 135 15.04 -2.31 30.44
N ILE A 136 15.69 -3.12 31.26
CA ILE A 136 15.73 -4.58 31.15
C ILE A 136 14.88 -5.19 32.26
N LEU A 137 13.86 -5.96 31.88
CA LEU A 137 12.94 -6.63 32.79
C LEU A 137 13.12 -8.14 32.70
N PHE A 138 13.35 -8.80 33.85
CA PHE A 138 13.37 -10.26 33.97
C PHE A 138 11.99 -10.86 34.26
N ALA A 139 11.11 -10.08 34.90
CA ALA A 139 9.71 -10.42 35.09
C ALA A 139 8.88 -9.13 35.24
N ALA A 140 7.70 -9.11 34.68
CA ALA A 140 6.68 -8.07 34.90
C ALA A 140 5.31 -8.74 34.89
N ASP A 141 4.44 -8.33 35.81
CA ASP A 141 3.13 -8.94 35.99
C ASP A 141 2.04 -7.88 36.19
N ASN A 142 0.85 -8.17 35.68
CA ASN A 142 -0.36 -7.38 35.88
C ASN A 142 -0.22 -5.88 35.53
N LEU A 143 0.52 -5.55 34.48
CA LEU A 143 0.50 -4.22 33.86
C LEU A 143 -0.81 -4.06 33.07
N LYS A 144 -1.40 -2.84 33.09
CA LYS A 144 -2.56 -2.52 32.23
C LYS A 144 -2.12 -2.20 30.81
N LYS A 145 -1.17 -1.29 30.68
CA LYS A 145 -0.56 -0.87 29.40
C LYS A 145 0.88 -0.46 29.64
N THR A 146 1.70 -0.61 28.60
CA THR A 146 3.08 -0.12 28.61
C THR A 146 3.27 0.89 27.50
N TYR A 147 3.77 2.08 27.83
CA TYR A 147 4.09 3.14 26.90
C TYR A 147 5.60 3.23 26.67
N LEU A 148 6.01 3.22 25.40
CA LEU A 148 7.40 3.41 24.98
C LEU A 148 7.56 4.76 24.32
N LYS A 149 8.33 5.65 24.93
CA LYS A 149 8.61 7.00 24.42
C LYS A 149 9.99 7.11 23.82
N GLU A 150 11.00 6.49 24.44
CA GLU A 150 12.39 6.64 24.05
C GLU A 150 13.24 5.47 24.55
N GLY A 151 14.37 5.19 23.89
CA GLY A 151 15.31 4.13 24.23
C GLY A 151 14.78 2.73 24.01
N THR A 152 15.28 1.74 24.75
CA THR A 152 14.91 0.33 24.58
C THR A 152 14.23 -0.23 25.83
N LEU A 153 13.11 -0.91 25.62
CA LEU A 153 12.51 -1.81 26.60
C LEU A 153 12.85 -3.25 26.20
N GLN A 154 13.59 -3.94 27.05
CA GLN A 154 13.99 -5.33 26.81
C GLN A 154 13.29 -6.28 27.79
N ALA A 155 12.57 -7.26 27.24
CA ALA A 155 12.13 -8.43 27.99
C ALA A 155 13.26 -9.46 28.03
N LYS A 156 13.61 -9.95 29.24
CA LYS A 156 14.71 -10.90 29.44
C LYS A 156 14.27 -12.12 30.27
N GLY A 157 13.13 -12.69 29.87
CA GLY A 157 12.57 -13.87 30.53
C GLY A 157 11.16 -14.16 30.05
N GLU A 158 10.73 -15.40 30.22
CA GLU A 158 9.41 -15.90 29.79
C GLU A 158 8.23 -15.25 30.56
N GLY A 159 8.48 -14.63 31.72
CA GLY A 159 7.45 -14.07 32.58
C GLY A 159 7.21 -12.56 32.41
N VAL A 160 7.65 -11.93 31.35
CA VAL A 160 7.48 -10.48 31.17
C VAL A 160 6.19 -10.19 30.41
N LEU A 161 5.14 -9.77 31.13
CA LEU A 161 3.84 -9.41 30.59
C LEU A 161 3.69 -7.88 30.58
N PHE A 162 3.58 -7.28 29.40
CA PHE A 162 3.46 -5.82 29.22
C PHE A 162 2.03 -5.29 29.29
N GLY A 163 1.10 -6.08 29.79
CA GLY A 163 -0.32 -5.72 29.86
C GLY A 163 -1.07 -5.99 28.54
N ASP A 164 -2.24 -5.39 28.40
CA ASP A 164 -3.08 -5.60 27.23
C ASP A 164 -2.45 -5.07 25.95
N THR A 165 -1.69 -3.98 26.04
CA THR A 165 -1.14 -3.30 24.85
C THR A 165 0.20 -2.63 25.18
N LEU A 166 1.19 -2.88 24.33
CA LEU A 166 2.40 -2.08 24.22
C LEU A 166 2.19 -0.97 23.20
N ILE A 167 2.48 0.29 23.58
CA ILE A 167 2.18 1.46 22.76
C ILE A 167 3.46 2.27 22.53
N PHE A 168 3.87 2.42 21.29
CA PHE A 168 4.90 3.37 20.91
C PHE A 168 4.30 4.77 20.81
N ILE A 169 4.70 5.65 21.72
CA ILE A 169 4.32 7.08 21.76
C ILE A 169 5.50 8.00 21.40
N GLY A 170 6.63 7.44 21.04
CA GLY A 170 7.82 8.08 20.52
C GLY A 170 8.74 7.04 19.88
N ASN A 171 9.82 7.50 19.27
CA ASN A 171 10.76 6.62 18.57
C ASN A 171 11.56 5.81 19.58
N ALA A 172 11.21 4.54 19.72
CA ALA A 172 11.75 3.65 20.73
C ALA A 172 11.87 2.22 20.19
N THR A 173 12.54 1.37 20.95
CA THR A 173 12.72 -0.05 20.60
C THR A 173 12.10 -0.95 21.67
N TYR A 174 11.35 -1.92 21.24
CA TYR A 174 11.01 -3.11 22.00
C TYR A 174 11.90 -4.26 21.53
N GLN A 175 12.50 -4.97 22.46
CA GLN A 175 13.33 -6.13 22.19
C GLN A 175 12.88 -7.31 23.06
N ASP A 176 12.54 -8.43 22.42
CA ASP A 176 12.33 -9.68 23.15
C ASP A 176 13.68 -10.37 23.46
N PHE A 177 13.61 -11.35 24.32
CA PHE A 177 14.77 -12.08 24.76
C PHE A 177 15.09 -13.26 23.84
N ASP A 178 16.35 -13.40 23.48
CA ASP A 178 16.90 -14.56 22.80
C ASP A 178 17.69 -15.43 23.77
N ASP A 179 17.23 -16.66 23.99
CA ASP A 179 18.01 -17.72 24.64
C ASP A 179 18.31 -18.89 23.69
N GLY A 180 18.08 -18.69 22.37
CA GLY A 180 18.28 -19.70 21.33
C GLY A 180 17.11 -20.68 21.15
N ASN A 181 16.05 -20.56 21.94
CA ASN A 181 14.87 -21.42 21.88
C ASN A 181 13.68 -20.72 21.20
N THR A 182 12.63 -21.49 20.89
CA THR A 182 11.41 -20.97 20.25
C THR A 182 10.42 -20.56 21.32
N TYR A 183 10.21 -19.24 21.52
CA TYR A 183 9.21 -18.73 22.45
C TYR A 183 8.12 -17.93 21.75
N SER A 184 6.94 -17.95 22.35
CA SER A 184 5.87 -17.02 22.00
C SER A 184 6.17 -15.67 22.63
N LEU A 185 6.12 -14.58 21.88
CA LEU A 185 6.13 -13.25 22.46
C LEU A 185 4.93 -13.09 23.40
N ASN A 186 5.19 -12.72 24.65
CA ASN A 186 4.17 -12.44 25.65
C ASN A 186 3.52 -11.05 25.43
N LEU A 187 3.24 -10.72 24.20
CA LEU A 187 2.66 -9.46 23.77
C LEU A 187 1.42 -9.73 22.92
N ASN A 188 0.24 -9.33 23.40
CA ASN A 188 -1.02 -9.56 22.70
C ASN A 188 -1.31 -8.47 21.67
N ASN A 189 -1.12 -7.20 22.03
CA ASN A 189 -1.43 -6.07 21.20
C ASN A 189 -0.25 -5.09 21.17
N LEU A 190 0.02 -4.55 19.97
CA LEU A 190 1.01 -3.50 19.76
C LEU A 190 0.37 -2.35 18.99
N LYS A 191 0.57 -1.13 19.48
CA LYS A 191 0.11 0.08 18.81
C LYS A 191 1.29 1.00 18.51
N VAL A 192 1.30 1.59 17.31
CA VAL A 192 2.25 2.65 16.95
C VAL A 192 1.45 3.91 16.63
N GLU A 193 1.66 4.96 17.42
CA GLU A 193 0.95 6.23 17.22
C GLU A 193 1.38 6.93 15.92
N GLU A 194 0.53 7.77 15.39
CA GLU A 194 0.79 8.53 14.17
C GLU A 194 2.05 9.40 14.32
N GLY A 195 2.89 9.43 13.28
CA GLY A 195 4.16 10.18 13.31
C GLY A 195 5.28 9.51 14.11
N VAL A 196 5.04 8.35 14.72
CA VAL A 196 6.01 7.61 15.53
C VAL A 196 6.62 6.48 14.70
N THR A 197 7.92 6.25 14.88
CA THR A 197 8.62 5.05 14.40
C THR A 197 9.00 4.16 15.58
N GLY A 198 8.27 3.05 15.74
CA GLY A 198 8.62 1.99 16.67
C GLY A 198 9.54 0.97 16.01
N THR A 199 10.45 0.40 16.78
CA THR A 199 11.25 -0.76 16.36
C THR A 199 10.91 -1.96 17.22
N MET A 200 10.55 -3.06 16.58
CA MET A 200 10.39 -4.35 17.25
C MET A 200 11.53 -5.27 16.83
N ARG A 201 12.33 -5.69 17.79
CA ARG A 201 13.43 -6.62 17.57
C ARG A 201 13.02 -8.01 18.07
N CYS A 202 12.86 -8.95 17.13
CA CYS A 202 12.50 -10.34 17.40
C CYS A 202 13.77 -11.18 17.40
N ASP A 203 14.43 -11.30 18.54
CA ASP A 203 15.71 -12.04 18.64
C ASP A 203 15.51 -13.56 18.76
N SER A 204 14.28 -14.03 18.99
CA SER A 204 13.94 -15.45 19.08
C SER A 204 13.22 -15.98 17.83
N ARG A 205 13.29 -17.30 17.63
CA ARG A 205 12.48 -18.01 16.63
C ARG A 205 11.06 -18.17 17.16
N CYS A 206 10.24 -17.13 17.08
CA CYS A 206 8.90 -17.15 17.66
C CYS A 206 7.79 -17.07 16.60
N GLU A 207 6.67 -17.72 16.90
CA GLU A 207 5.39 -17.42 16.29
C GLU A 207 4.86 -16.13 16.90
N ASN A 208 4.78 -15.09 16.09
CA ASN A 208 4.36 -13.77 16.53
C ASN A 208 2.86 -13.58 16.33
N ARG A 209 2.08 -13.65 17.41
CA ARG A 209 0.62 -13.54 17.40
C ARG A 209 0.10 -12.13 17.69
N ILE A 210 0.97 -11.14 17.67
CA ILE A 210 0.64 -9.76 18.02
C ILE A 210 -0.45 -9.21 17.09
N LYS A 211 -1.51 -8.66 17.69
CA LYS A 211 -2.46 -7.80 16.99
C LYS A 211 -1.87 -6.41 16.85
N LEU A 212 -1.89 -5.87 15.64
CA LEU A 212 -1.24 -4.61 15.33
C LEU A 212 -2.25 -3.50 15.05
N PHE A 213 -2.01 -2.32 15.63
CA PHE A 213 -2.86 -1.14 15.52
C PHE A 213 -2.04 0.13 15.29
N GLY A 214 -2.73 1.21 14.90
CA GLY A 214 -2.15 2.54 14.78
C GLY A 214 -1.76 2.92 13.36
N LYS A 215 -1.17 4.12 13.23
CA LYS A 215 -0.86 4.76 11.94
C LYS A 215 0.63 5.07 11.76
N GLY A 216 1.45 4.78 12.77
CA GLY A 216 2.89 5.02 12.72
C GLY A 216 3.64 3.99 11.87
N THR A 217 4.96 4.08 11.90
CA THR A 217 5.85 3.11 11.26
C THR A 217 6.34 2.08 12.27
N LEU A 218 6.20 0.80 11.96
CA LEU A 218 6.81 -0.28 12.73
C LEU A 218 7.94 -0.91 11.91
N LYS A 219 9.18 -0.72 12.37
CA LYS A 219 10.33 -1.46 11.89
C LYS A 219 10.40 -2.80 12.61
N ILE A 220 10.56 -3.88 11.83
CA ILE A 220 10.63 -5.24 12.37
C ILE A 220 12.01 -5.83 12.03
N TYR A 221 12.82 -6.03 13.07
CA TYR A 221 14.13 -6.66 12.95
C TYR A 221 14.04 -8.14 13.32
N VAL A 222 14.37 -9.02 12.38
CA VAL A 222 14.40 -10.48 12.55
C VAL A 222 15.82 -10.97 12.28
N PRO A 223 16.67 -11.13 13.30
CA PRO A 223 18.09 -11.47 13.13
C PRO A 223 18.32 -12.92 12.68
N TRP A 224 17.37 -13.82 12.93
CA TRP A 224 17.48 -15.24 12.63
C TRP A 224 16.60 -15.67 11.45
N ILE A 225 16.67 -16.91 11.05
CA ILE A 225 16.21 -17.45 9.76
C ILE A 225 14.77 -17.08 9.40
N ARG A 226 13.85 -17.00 10.35
CA ARG A 226 12.46 -16.52 10.13
C ARG A 226 11.71 -16.34 11.43
N SER A 227 10.74 -15.42 11.41
CA SER A 227 9.63 -15.38 12.36
C SER A 227 8.32 -15.40 11.59
N ASP A 228 7.38 -16.20 12.04
CA ASP A 228 6.03 -16.26 11.46
C ASP A 228 5.13 -15.25 12.17
N PHE A 229 4.54 -14.33 11.40
CA PHE A 229 3.60 -13.34 11.93
C PHE A 229 2.18 -13.82 11.67
N THR A 230 1.55 -14.35 12.72
CA THR A 230 0.21 -14.97 12.66
C THR A 230 -0.89 -14.10 13.27
N GLY A 231 -0.53 -12.97 13.87
CA GLY A 231 -1.47 -12.04 14.49
C GLY A 231 -2.33 -11.26 13.49
N ASP A 232 -3.40 -10.65 13.99
CA ASP A 232 -4.33 -9.85 13.20
C ASP A 232 -3.77 -8.43 12.98
N TRP A 233 -3.45 -8.10 11.72
CA TRP A 233 -2.97 -6.78 11.30
C TRP A 233 -3.99 -6.00 10.45
N SER A 234 -5.22 -6.51 10.35
CA SER A 234 -6.27 -5.89 9.50
C SER A 234 -6.67 -4.47 9.92
N ALA A 235 -6.46 -4.13 11.19
CA ALA A 235 -6.76 -2.80 11.73
C ALA A 235 -5.57 -1.82 11.66
N PHE A 236 -4.39 -2.26 11.21
CA PHE A 236 -3.21 -1.41 11.12
C PHE A 236 -3.26 -0.52 9.87
N GLU A 237 -3.13 0.79 10.06
CA GLU A 237 -3.19 1.82 9.01
C GLU A 237 -1.81 2.46 8.73
N GLY A 238 -0.76 1.98 9.39
CA GLY A 238 0.60 2.50 9.29
C GLY A 238 1.47 1.79 8.25
N THR A 239 2.78 1.91 8.45
CA THR A 239 3.79 1.28 7.60
C THR A 239 4.55 0.19 8.35
N ILE A 240 4.66 -0.99 7.79
CA ILE A 240 5.59 -2.04 8.22
C ILE A 240 6.85 -1.96 7.36
N GLU A 241 8.00 -1.94 8.02
CA GLU A 241 9.31 -1.95 7.38
C GLU A 241 10.18 -3.04 7.98
N PRO A 242 10.43 -4.16 7.28
CA PRO A 242 11.43 -5.15 7.66
C PRO A 242 12.82 -4.50 7.65
N SER A 243 13.53 -4.58 8.77
CA SER A 243 14.83 -3.89 8.93
C SER A 243 16.05 -4.81 8.81
N ASN A 244 15.85 -6.07 8.48
CA ASN A 244 16.93 -7.03 8.29
C ASN A 244 17.11 -7.41 6.81
N PRO A 245 18.13 -6.86 6.12
CA PRO A 245 18.25 -6.98 4.67
C PRO A 245 18.60 -8.38 4.15
N ASP A 246 19.10 -9.28 4.99
CA ASP A 246 19.54 -10.60 4.56
C ASP A 246 18.64 -11.74 5.05
N ASN A 247 17.55 -11.41 5.73
CA ASN A 247 16.59 -12.36 6.25
C ASN A 247 15.19 -12.13 5.67
N TRP A 248 14.40 -13.17 5.68
CA TRP A 248 13.00 -13.08 5.33
C TRP A 248 12.13 -13.21 6.57
N PHE A 249 10.95 -12.69 6.51
CA PHE A 249 9.91 -13.00 7.47
C PHE A 249 8.62 -13.42 6.78
N ALA A 250 7.85 -14.25 7.44
CA ALA A 250 6.66 -14.83 6.86
C ALA A 250 5.39 -14.18 7.43
N LEU A 251 4.56 -13.66 6.54
CA LEU A 251 3.20 -13.23 6.83
C LEU A 251 2.28 -14.46 6.77
N ASN A 252 1.95 -14.99 7.94
CA ASN A 252 1.21 -16.25 8.08
C ASN A 252 -0.11 -16.05 8.83
N ASN A 253 -0.93 -15.10 8.36
CA ASN A 253 -2.27 -14.89 8.87
C ASN A 253 -3.26 -14.69 7.71
N SER A 254 -4.52 -15.01 7.94
CA SER A 254 -5.59 -14.85 6.96
C SER A 254 -6.24 -13.46 6.98
N TYR A 255 -5.83 -12.59 7.90
CA TYR A 255 -6.42 -11.25 8.05
C TYR A 255 -5.86 -10.24 7.05
N GLY A 256 -4.57 -10.39 6.70
CA GLY A 256 -3.85 -9.42 5.88
C GLY A 256 -3.61 -8.09 6.59
N MET A 257 -3.19 -7.10 5.81
CA MET A 257 -2.98 -5.72 6.22
C MET A 257 -3.61 -4.78 5.17
N PRO A 258 -4.95 -4.82 4.99
CA PRO A 258 -5.63 -4.14 3.89
C PRO A 258 -5.61 -2.61 3.98
N LYS A 259 -5.30 -2.05 5.16
CA LYS A 259 -5.25 -0.61 5.42
C LYS A 259 -3.83 -0.08 5.59
N GLY A 260 -2.83 -0.95 5.57
CA GLY A 260 -1.45 -0.58 5.83
C GLY A 260 -0.56 -0.65 4.59
N THR A 261 0.62 -0.10 4.74
CA THR A 261 1.71 -0.12 3.75
C THR A 261 2.79 -1.11 4.16
N LEU A 262 3.21 -1.96 3.24
CA LEU A 262 4.42 -2.77 3.39
C LEU A 262 5.55 -2.11 2.59
N ASN A 263 6.54 -1.54 3.28
CA ASN A 263 7.74 -0.98 2.67
C ASN A 263 8.89 -1.99 2.79
N ILE A 264 9.30 -2.59 1.67
CA ILE A 264 10.31 -3.66 1.66
C ILE A 264 11.66 -3.07 1.23
N PRO A 265 12.62 -2.91 2.16
CA PRO A 265 13.96 -2.46 1.81
C PRO A 265 14.65 -3.40 0.82
N GLU A 266 15.63 -2.88 0.10
CA GLU A 266 16.48 -3.66 -0.79
C GLU A 266 17.13 -4.83 -0.02
N ARG A 267 17.27 -6.00 -0.67
CA ARG A 267 17.81 -7.26 -0.12
C ARG A 267 16.92 -7.93 0.95
N THR A 268 15.74 -7.39 1.23
CA THR A 268 14.78 -8.00 2.15
C THR A 268 13.75 -8.81 1.38
N THR A 269 13.45 -10.02 1.86
CA THR A 269 12.41 -10.89 1.30
C THR A 269 11.26 -11.05 2.28
N VAL A 270 10.05 -10.81 1.79
CA VAL A 270 8.79 -11.03 2.53
C VAL A 270 8.04 -12.16 1.87
N SER A 271 7.75 -13.22 2.63
CA SER A 271 6.96 -14.34 2.15
C SER A 271 5.53 -14.30 2.68
N ASN A 272 4.61 -14.82 1.87
CA ASN A 272 3.23 -15.10 2.27
C ASN A 272 3.06 -16.62 2.35
N THR A 273 2.70 -17.12 3.52
CA THR A 273 2.42 -18.53 3.77
C THR A 273 0.94 -18.80 4.02
N ALA A 274 0.13 -17.75 4.13
CA ALA A 274 -1.34 -17.82 4.24
C ALA A 274 -2.03 -17.41 2.93
N LYS A 275 -3.16 -18.00 2.61
CA LYS A 275 -3.89 -17.80 1.34
C LYS A 275 -5.22 -17.10 1.56
N PRO A 276 -5.55 -16.09 0.78
CA PRO A 276 -4.71 -15.06 0.15
C PRO A 276 -4.29 -14.00 1.18
N TYR A 277 -3.21 -13.25 0.93
CA TYR A 277 -2.80 -12.13 1.79
C TYR A 277 -3.11 -10.78 1.15
N THR A 278 -3.89 -9.94 1.81
CA THR A 278 -4.27 -8.62 1.29
C THR A 278 -3.38 -7.53 1.88
N LEU A 279 -2.84 -6.67 1.01
CA LEU A 279 -2.07 -5.49 1.36
C LEU A 279 -2.77 -4.21 0.88
N GLY A 280 -2.74 -3.16 1.71
CA GLY A 280 -3.15 -1.82 1.32
C GLY A 280 -2.34 -1.32 0.13
N LYS A 281 -1.02 -1.27 0.28
CA LYS A 281 -0.03 -1.05 -0.79
C LYS A 281 1.33 -1.65 -0.42
N VAL A 282 2.17 -1.81 -1.43
CA VAL A 282 3.56 -2.24 -1.28
C VAL A 282 4.50 -1.22 -1.92
N THR A 283 5.61 -0.94 -1.26
CA THR A 283 6.65 -0.02 -1.74
C THR A 283 8.04 -0.61 -1.47
N GLY A 284 9.08 0.07 -1.92
CA GLY A 284 10.46 -0.35 -1.71
C GLY A 284 11.05 -1.16 -2.86
N LYS A 285 12.24 -1.74 -2.61
CA LYS A 285 13.06 -2.42 -3.62
C LYS A 285 13.31 -3.90 -3.34
N GLY A 286 12.77 -4.41 -2.21
CA GLY A 286 12.94 -5.80 -1.81
C GLY A 286 12.04 -6.76 -2.57
N THR A 287 11.90 -7.97 -2.06
CA THR A 287 11.23 -9.07 -2.75
C THR A 287 9.96 -9.50 -2.02
N LEU A 288 8.87 -9.66 -2.76
CA LEU A 288 7.68 -10.41 -2.36
C LEU A 288 7.74 -11.81 -2.95
N THR A 289 7.50 -12.83 -2.13
CA THR A 289 7.43 -14.22 -2.58
C THR A 289 6.30 -14.97 -1.87
N GLY A 290 6.01 -16.20 -2.30
CA GLY A 290 4.98 -17.01 -1.64
C GLY A 290 4.57 -18.19 -2.52
N ASP A 291 5.20 -19.33 -2.38
CA ASP A 291 4.94 -20.51 -3.19
C ASP A 291 3.47 -20.94 -3.11
N ASN A 292 2.81 -21.03 -4.28
CA ASN A 292 1.40 -21.36 -4.44
C ASN A 292 0.43 -20.47 -3.64
N ASN A 293 0.83 -19.26 -3.29
CA ASN A 293 0.02 -18.30 -2.54
C ASN A 293 -0.31 -17.04 -3.36
N THR A 294 -1.27 -16.27 -2.86
CA THR A 294 -1.83 -15.12 -3.57
C THR A 294 -1.54 -13.83 -2.81
N TRP A 295 -0.96 -12.86 -3.50
CA TRP A 295 -0.89 -11.47 -3.06
C TRP A 295 -2.03 -10.66 -3.66
N ARG A 296 -2.87 -10.06 -2.82
CA ARG A 296 -3.91 -9.10 -3.20
C ARG A 296 -3.44 -7.71 -2.81
N ILE A 297 -3.14 -6.83 -3.77
CA ILE A 297 -2.45 -5.56 -3.49
C ILE A 297 -3.24 -4.39 -4.08
N GLY A 298 -3.42 -3.31 -3.29
CA GLY A 298 -4.01 -2.06 -3.72
C GLY A 298 -5.28 -1.63 -2.98
N SER A 299 -5.65 -2.30 -1.88
CA SER A 299 -6.91 -2.02 -1.18
C SER A 299 -7.00 -0.64 -0.50
N LEU A 300 -5.92 0.17 -0.49
CA LEU A 300 -5.97 1.57 -0.08
C LEU A 300 -6.59 2.50 -1.13
N ASN A 301 -6.79 2.04 -2.37
CA ASN A 301 -7.29 2.86 -3.49
C ASN A 301 -6.39 4.05 -3.87
N GLU A 302 -5.11 3.99 -3.52
CA GLU A 302 -4.10 5.00 -3.80
C GLU A 302 -3.17 4.56 -4.93
N ASP A 303 -2.57 5.54 -5.62
CA ASP A 303 -1.48 5.30 -6.56
C ASP A 303 -0.18 5.00 -5.82
N PHE A 304 0.56 4.00 -6.27
CA PHE A 304 1.87 3.66 -5.73
C PHE A 304 2.77 2.98 -6.74
N SER A 305 4.08 2.97 -6.44
CA SER A 305 5.09 2.27 -7.24
C SER A 305 5.82 1.23 -6.39
N PHE A 306 6.02 0.06 -6.96
CA PHE A 306 6.86 -0.99 -6.40
C PHE A 306 8.08 -1.21 -7.30
N GLN A 307 9.26 -0.91 -6.78
CA GLN A 307 10.54 -1.05 -7.47
C GLN A 307 11.22 -2.40 -7.18
N GLY A 308 10.64 -3.18 -6.28
CA GLY A 308 11.11 -4.51 -5.91
C GLY A 308 10.67 -5.59 -6.89
N LYS A 309 10.81 -6.84 -6.47
CA LYS A 309 10.45 -8.02 -7.27
C LYS A 309 9.28 -8.78 -6.66
N ILE A 310 8.48 -9.40 -7.51
CA ILE A 310 7.52 -10.42 -7.12
C ILE A 310 7.99 -11.72 -7.77
N GLU A 311 8.21 -12.75 -6.97
CA GLU A 311 8.74 -14.03 -7.44
C GLU A 311 8.14 -15.23 -6.68
N GLY A 312 8.46 -16.44 -7.08
CA GLY A 312 8.04 -17.70 -6.46
C GLY A 312 7.17 -18.55 -7.36
N THR A 313 7.32 -19.88 -7.19
CA THR A 313 6.56 -20.87 -7.96
C THR A 313 5.08 -20.85 -7.56
N GLY A 314 4.20 -20.70 -8.54
CA GLY A 314 2.76 -20.64 -8.30
C GLY A 314 2.28 -19.40 -7.53
N THR A 315 3.17 -18.42 -7.24
CA THR A 315 2.79 -17.14 -6.65
C THR A 315 1.87 -16.39 -7.60
N GLN A 316 0.72 -15.93 -7.10
CA GLN A 316 -0.29 -15.20 -7.85
C GLN A 316 -0.33 -13.73 -7.42
N LEU A 317 -0.62 -12.84 -8.36
CA LEU A 317 -0.84 -11.42 -8.12
C LEU A 317 -2.29 -11.03 -8.48
N ILE A 318 -3.01 -10.44 -7.53
CA ILE A 318 -4.30 -9.81 -7.79
C ILE A 318 -4.18 -8.33 -7.45
N LYS A 319 -4.23 -7.47 -8.47
CA LYS A 319 -4.37 -6.03 -8.30
C LYS A 319 -5.82 -5.72 -7.94
N VAL A 320 -6.03 -5.11 -6.78
CA VAL A 320 -7.34 -4.70 -6.26
C VAL A 320 -7.37 -3.19 -6.00
N GLY A 321 -8.58 -2.63 -5.80
CA GLY A 321 -8.79 -1.21 -5.51
C GLY A 321 -8.55 -0.29 -6.71
N THR A 322 -9.10 0.93 -6.66
CA THR A 322 -9.19 1.85 -7.79
C THR A 322 -7.89 2.54 -8.19
N GLY A 323 -6.90 2.60 -7.28
CA GLY A 323 -5.62 3.25 -7.53
C GLY A 323 -4.73 2.50 -8.52
N LYS A 324 -3.66 3.16 -8.95
CA LYS A 324 -2.67 2.62 -9.90
C LYS A 324 -1.48 1.97 -9.17
N MET A 325 -1.19 0.71 -9.50
CA MET A 325 0.02 0.01 -9.11
C MET A 325 1.02 0.04 -10.26
N ASN A 326 2.15 0.72 -10.07
CA ASN A 326 3.22 0.82 -11.05
C ASN A 326 4.34 -0.17 -10.71
N LEU A 327 4.57 -1.14 -11.58
CA LEU A 327 5.66 -2.11 -11.51
C LEU A 327 6.80 -1.68 -12.42
N THR A 328 8.00 -1.49 -11.86
CA THR A 328 9.16 -0.95 -12.60
C THR A 328 10.31 -1.94 -12.74
N ASN A 329 10.15 -3.16 -12.22
CA ASN A 329 11.18 -4.21 -12.25
C ASN A 329 10.71 -5.42 -13.06
N ILE A 330 11.57 -6.41 -13.17
CA ILE A 330 11.28 -7.73 -13.76
C ILE A 330 10.77 -8.64 -12.64
N HIS A 331 9.64 -9.31 -12.88
CA HIS A 331 8.99 -10.21 -11.94
C HIS A 331 8.99 -11.63 -12.48
N SER A 332 9.31 -12.62 -11.63
CA SER A 332 9.52 -14.01 -12.03
C SER A 332 8.55 -15.01 -11.38
N PHE A 333 7.41 -14.53 -10.86
CA PHE A 333 6.38 -15.44 -10.34
C PHE A 333 5.73 -16.26 -11.46
N THR A 334 5.25 -17.47 -11.14
CA THR A 334 4.72 -18.39 -12.16
C THR A 334 3.22 -18.63 -12.10
N GLY A 335 2.54 -18.07 -11.10
CA GLY A 335 1.08 -18.09 -11.01
C GLY A 335 0.43 -16.95 -11.81
N ASP A 336 -0.89 -16.93 -11.82
CA ASP A 336 -1.65 -15.98 -12.60
C ASP A 336 -1.61 -14.55 -12.05
N CYS A 337 -1.77 -13.58 -12.96
CA CYS A 337 -1.94 -12.16 -12.64
C CYS A 337 -3.37 -11.71 -13.01
N THR A 338 -4.11 -11.16 -12.05
CA THR A 338 -5.45 -10.63 -12.28
C THR A 338 -5.49 -9.14 -11.94
N VAL A 339 -5.92 -8.31 -12.89
CA VAL A 339 -6.28 -6.92 -12.63
C VAL A 339 -7.78 -6.89 -12.36
N GLN A 340 -8.14 -6.93 -11.08
CA GLN A 340 -9.54 -7.00 -10.66
C GLN A 340 -10.21 -5.63 -10.71
N GLU A 341 -9.46 -4.56 -10.38
CA GLU A 341 -9.96 -3.19 -10.34
C GLU A 341 -8.78 -2.20 -10.38
N GLY A 342 -9.01 -0.98 -10.94
CA GLY A 342 -7.99 0.05 -11.09
C GLY A 342 -6.89 -0.32 -12.08
N THR A 343 -5.73 0.28 -11.97
CA THR A 343 -4.69 0.18 -13.00
C THR A 343 -3.47 -0.62 -12.56
N LEU A 344 -3.08 -1.61 -13.35
CA LEU A 344 -1.75 -2.22 -13.30
C LEU A 344 -0.90 -1.67 -14.44
N LEU A 345 0.10 -0.87 -14.10
CA LEU A 345 1.04 -0.28 -15.03
C LEU A 345 2.37 -1.04 -14.98
N ILE A 346 2.80 -1.59 -16.10
CA ILE A 346 4.16 -2.09 -16.28
C ILE A 346 5.00 -1.00 -16.97
N ASN A 347 6.14 -0.62 -16.41
CA ASN A 347 6.90 0.52 -16.92
C ASN A 347 8.40 0.29 -16.91
N ASN A 348 8.89 -0.57 -17.79
CA ASN A 348 10.31 -0.73 -18.05
C ASN A 348 10.58 -0.92 -19.56
N ALA A 349 10.72 0.18 -20.28
CA ALA A 349 10.97 0.17 -21.72
C ALA A 349 12.31 -0.47 -22.13
N SER A 350 13.23 -0.63 -21.18
CA SER A 350 14.56 -1.21 -21.42
C SER A 350 14.61 -2.71 -21.11
N ALA A 351 13.50 -3.31 -20.67
CA ALA A 351 13.48 -4.74 -20.36
C ALA A 351 13.64 -5.57 -21.64
N THR A 352 14.71 -6.33 -21.71
CA THR A 352 14.94 -7.36 -22.73
C THR A 352 14.31 -8.70 -22.33
N GLU A 353 13.98 -8.85 -21.04
CA GLU A 353 13.31 -9.99 -20.44
C GLU A 353 11.87 -9.64 -20.08
N GLY A 354 11.03 -10.65 -19.87
CA GLY A 354 9.62 -10.44 -19.52
C GLY A 354 9.45 -9.73 -18.18
N MET A 355 8.67 -8.66 -18.15
CA MET A 355 8.44 -7.84 -16.97
C MET A 355 7.44 -8.43 -15.98
N LEU A 356 6.59 -9.32 -16.44
CA LEU A 356 5.56 -9.98 -15.63
C LEU A 356 5.82 -11.49 -15.64
N GLY A 357 5.41 -12.18 -14.57
CA GLY A 357 5.63 -13.63 -14.46
C GLY A 357 5.00 -14.45 -15.60
N THR A 358 5.17 -15.76 -15.58
CA THR A 358 4.82 -16.66 -16.70
C THR A 358 3.38 -17.16 -16.68
N GLY A 359 2.59 -16.86 -15.64
CA GLY A 359 1.16 -17.22 -15.55
C GLY A 359 0.29 -16.43 -16.52
N SER A 360 -0.98 -16.80 -16.62
CA SER A 360 -1.94 -16.06 -17.45
C SER A 360 -2.27 -14.69 -16.84
N VAL A 361 -2.57 -13.72 -17.68
CA VAL A 361 -3.01 -12.38 -17.26
C VAL A 361 -4.48 -12.19 -17.62
N THR A 362 -5.28 -11.76 -16.66
CA THR A 362 -6.69 -11.46 -16.86
C THR A 362 -7.01 -10.04 -16.36
N VAL A 363 -7.57 -9.22 -17.24
CA VAL A 363 -8.07 -7.89 -16.93
C VAL A 363 -9.58 -7.97 -16.80
N LYS A 364 -10.10 -7.75 -15.58
CA LYS A 364 -11.53 -7.82 -15.26
C LYS A 364 -12.24 -6.50 -15.55
N ALA A 365 -13.56 -6.49 -15.42
CA ALA A 365 -14.36 -5.26 -15.45
C ALA A 365 -13.79 -4.22 -14.47
N ASN A 366 -13.73 -2.95 -14.90
CA ASN A 366 -13.10 -1.83 -14.16
C ASN A 366 -11.58 -1.98 -13.91
N GLY A 367 -10.96 -3.03 -14.45
CA GLY A 367 -9.52 -3.21 -14.46
C GLY A 367 -8.89 -2.58 -15.71
N THR A 368 -7.71 -2.02 -15.54
CA THR A 368 -6.89 -1.47 -16.63
C THR A 368 -5.50 -2.09 -16.58
N PHE A 369 -5.05 -2.64 -17.69
CA PHE A 369 -3.67 -3.03 -17.89
C PHE A 369 -3.01 -2.10 -18.89
N CYS A 370 -1.88 -1.53 -18.53
CA CYS A 370 -1.20 -0.59 -19.41
C CYS A 370 0.32 -0.64 -19.23
N GLY A 371 1.03 0.05 -20.11
CA GLY A 371 2.47 0.22 -19.98
C GLY A 371 3.26 -0.03 -21.25
N ARG A 372 4.51 -0.41 -21.06
CA ARG A 372 5.48 -0.65 -22.12
C ARG A 372 6.54 -1.65 -21.67
N GLY A 373 7.02 -2.43 -22.62
CA GLY A 373 8.04 -3.44 -22.39
C GLY A 373 7.59 -4.82 -22.83
N LYS A 374 8.40 -5.81 -22.50
CA LYS A 374 8.20 -7.20 -22.90
C LYS A 374 7.46 -7.97 -21.81
N LEU A 375 6.51 -8.81 -22.18
CA LEU A 375 5.79 -9.73 -21.31
C LEU A 375 6.22 -11.17 -21.62
N ASN A 376 6.34 -11.99 -20.57
CA ASN A 376 6.59 -13.43 -20.69
C ASN A 376 5.40 -14.28 -20.22
N ASN A 377 4.25 -13.64 -20.04
CA ASN A 377 3.05 -14.27 -19.50
C ASN A 377 2.52 -15.38 -20.44
N GLY A 378 1.65 -16.24 -19.89
CA GLY A 378 0.84 -17.16 -20.66
C GLY A 378 -0.25 -16.44 -21.49
N ALA A 379 -1.46 -16.96 -21.51
CA ALA A 379 -2.57 -16.29 -22.19
C ALA A 379 -2.85 -14.91 -21.56
N PHE A 380 -3.21 -13.93 -22.40
CA PHE A 380 -3.62 -12.60 -21.97
C PHE A 380 -5.07 -12.36 -22.36
N THR A 381 -5.94 -12.04 -21.39
CA THR A 381 -7.37 -11.86 -21.63
C THR A 381 -7.84 -10.53 -21.06
N VAL A 382 -8.54 -9.74 -21.86
CA VAL A 382 -9.30 -8.57 -21.43
C VAL A 382 -10.77 -8.94 -21.46
N GLU A 383 -11.37 -9.07 -20.30
CA GLU A 383 -12.79 -9.39 -20.17
C GLU A 383 -13.66 -8.16 -20.45
N LYS A 384 -14.98 -8.35 -20.49
CA LYS A 384 -15.96 -7.27 -20.63
C LYS A 384 -15.65 -6.11 -19.68
N ASP A 385 -15.72 -4.86 -20.20
CA ASP A 385 -15.45 -3.61 -19.47
C ASP A 385 -14.02 -3.50 -18.89
N GLY A 386 -13.13 -4.41 -19.24
CA GLY A 386 -11.68 -4.31 -18.99
C GLY A 386 -11.01 -3.48 -20.08
N LEU A 387 -9.89 -2.83 -19.72
CA LEU A 387 -9.15 -1.94 -20.63
C LEU A 387 -7.68 -2.37 -20.76
N LEU A 388 -7.21 -2.46 -22.00
CA LEU A 388 -5.80 -2.62 -22.36
C LEU A 388 -5.34 -1.43 -23.19
N TYR A 389 -4.23 -0.79 -22.83
CA TYR A 389 -3.55 0.15 -23.71
C TYR A 389 -2.03 0.15 -23.55
N PRO A 390 -1.25 0.23 -24.64
CA PRO A 390 0.19 0.45 -24.59
C PRO A 390 0.48 1.91 -24.22
N GLY A 391 1.43 2.12 -23.30
CA GLY A 391 1.82 3.45 -22.83
C GLY A 391 1.53 3.67 -21.36
N VAL A 392 1.98 4.79 -20.81
CA VAL A 392 1.90 5.09 -19.37
C VAL A 392 0.63 5.88 -18.98
N SER A 393 -0.16 6.27 -19.97
CA SER A 393 -1.47 6.92 -19.81
C SER A 393 -2.34 6.62 -21.04
N GLU A 394 -3.64 6.82 -20.93
CA GLU A 394 -4.59 6.65 -22.04
C GLU A 394 -4.30 7.58 -23.24
N THR A 395 -3.66 8.72 -23.00
CA THR A 395 -3.24 9.68 -24.02
C THR A 395 -1.76 9.58 -24.39
N ALA A 396 -1.10 8.45 -24.05
CA ALA A 396 0.32 8.26 -24.33
C ALA A 396 0.62 8.35 -25.83
N THR A 397 1.65 9.10 -26.20
CA THR A 397 2.10 9.27 -27.59
C THR A 397 3.07 8.18 -28.04
N THR A 398 3.55 7.37 -27.12
CA THR A 398 4.45 6.24 -27.37
C THR A 398 4.18 5.11 -26.38
N GLY A 399 4.25 3.89 -26.84
CA GLY A 399 4.13 2.70 -26.02
C GLY A 399 4.04 1.46 -26.91
N THR A 400 4.82 0.45 -26.56
CA THR A 400 4.76 -0.87 -27.17
C THR A 400 4.73 -1.91 -26.07
N ILE A 401 3.78 -2.84 -26.16
CA ILE A 401 3.77 -4.06 -25.35
C ILE A 401 4.10 -5.24 -26.27
N ASP A 402 5.17 -5.95 -25.96
CA ASP A 402 5.59 -7.18 -26.65
C ASP A 402 5.10 -8.40 -25.86
N PHE A 403 4.26 -9.22 -26.47
CA PHE A 403 3.65 -10.40 -25.85
C PHE A 403 4.46 -11.69 -26.01
N SER A 404 5.68 -11.64 -26.57
CA SER A 404 6.60 -12.77 -26.64
C SER A 404 5.98 -14.06 -27.22
N GLU A 405 5.30 -13.97 -28.36
CA GLU A 405 4.63 -15.08 -29.06
C GLU A 405 3.47 -15.73 -28.25
N ASN A 406 2.85 -15.00 -27.35
CA ASN A 406 1.66 -15.46 -26.62
C ASN A 406 0.35 -14.98 -27.27
N SER A 407 -0.75 -15.63 -26.91
CA SER A 407 -2.08 -15.27 -27.40
C SER A 407 -2.71 -14.17 -26.56
N VAL A 408 -3.36 -13.22 -27.24
CA VAL A 408 -4.10 -12.10 -26.62
C VAL A 408 -5.56 -12.22 -27.03
N THR A 409 -6.46 -12.09 -26.07
CA THR A 409 -7.91 -12.09 -26.30
C THR A 409 -8.51 -10.82 -25.73
N ILE A 410 -9.19 -10.07 -26.57
CA ILE A 410 -10.08 -8.99 -26.17
C ILE A 410 -11.49 -9.55 -26.29
N ASP A 411 -12.08 -9.93 -25.18
CA ASP A 411 -13.41 -10.53 -25.14
C ASP A 411 -14.49 -9.52 -25.55
N LYS A 412 -15.69 -10.01 -25.80
CA LYS A 412 -16.84 -9.16 -26.10
C LYS A 412 -16.97 -8.05 -25.06
N ASP A 413 -17.09 -6.80 -25.53
CA ASP A 413 -17.16 -5.57 -24.72
C ASP A 413 -15.88 -5.26 -23.89
N GLY A 414 -14.79 -6.04 -24.02
CA GLY A 414 -13.45 -5.66 -23.58
C GLY A 414 -12.84 -4.63 -24.52
N ILE A 415 -11.96 -3.77 -24.04
CA ILE A 415 -11.48 -2.60 -24.77
C ILE A 415 -9.98 -2.69 -25.02
N LEU A 416 -9.57 -2.56 -26.29
CA LEU A 416 -8.21 -2.26 -26.70
C LEU A 416 -8.16 -0.80 -27.16
N LEU A 417 -7.41 0.04 -26.44
CA LEU A 417 -7.23 1.45 -26.77
C LEU A 417 -5.83 1.67 -27.35
N LEU A 418 -5.76 2.25 -28.54
CA LEU A 418 -4.52 2.63 -29.22
C LEU A 418 -4.55 4.11 -29.61
N ASN A 419 -3.38 4.74 -29.67
CA ASN A 419 -3.24 6.16 -29.97
C ASN A 419 -2.37 6.40 -31.20
N ILE A 420 -2.82 7.25 -32.10
CA ILE A 420 -2.03 7.80 -33.22
C ILE A 420 -1.48 9.15 -32.78
N ALA A 421 -0.17 9.22 -32.62
CA ALA A 421 0.54 10.39 -32.10
C ALA A 421 1.15 11.30 -33.17
N SER A 422 1.46 10.72 -34.35
CA SER A 422 1.95 11.43 -35.56
C SER A 422 1.71 10.55 -36.78
N LYS A 423 1.94 11.06 -38.00
CA LYS A 423 1.84 10.29 -39.25
C LYS A 423 2.70 9.02 -39.32
N THR A 424 3.69 8.90 -38.42
CA THR A 424 4.63 7.77 -38.40
C THR A 424 4.69 7.06 -37.04
N ARG A 425 3.86 7.46 -36.06
CA ARG A 425 3.90 6.90 -34.70
C ARG A 425 2.50 6.64 -34.17
N CYS A 426 2.29 5.42 -33.77
CA CYS A 426 1.16 5.00 -32.94
C CYS A 426 1.65 4.17 -31.76
N THR A 427 0.82 4.03 -30.73
CA THR A 427 1.02 2.98 -29.73
C THR A 427 0.65 1.64 -30.35
N ASN A 428 1.36 0.59 -30.02
CA ASN A 428 1.16 -0.70 -30.71
C ASN A 428 1.43 -1.91 -29.80
N LEU A 429 0.99 -3.06 -30.28
CA LEU A 429 1.26 -4.38 -29.69
C LEU A 429 2.12 -5.19 -30.64
N THR A 430 3.09 -5.92 -30.09
CA THR A 430 3.98 -6.79 -30.89
C THR A 430 4.11 -8.18 -30.28
N GLY A 431 4.72 -9.11 -31.02
CA GLY A 431 5.01 -10.47 -30.54
C GLY A 431 3.74 -11.26 -30.20
N ILE A 432 2.65 -11.07 -30.93
CA ILE A 432 1.39 -11.77 -30.68
C ILE A 432 1.30 -13.00 -31.57
N LYS A 433 1.11 -14.18 -30.94
CA LYS A 433 0.85 -15.42 -31.69
C LYS A 433 -0.55 -15.41 -32.32
N ILE A 434 -1.58 -15.16 -31.53
CA ILE A 434 -2.97 -15.04 -31.98
C ILE A 434 -3.61 -13.88 -31.25
N LEU A 435 -4.12 -12.89 -31.98
CA LEU A 435 -5.00 -11.86 -31.46
C LEU A 435 -6.46 -12.25 -31.72
N ASN A 436 -7.21 -12.53 -30.69
CA ASN A 436 -8.66 -12.69 -30.75
C ASN A 436 -9.31 -11.34 -30.41
N LEU A 437 -9.62 -10.52 -31.39
CA LEU A 437 -10.26 -9.23 -31.20
C LEU A 437 -11.78 -9.39 -31.34
N TYR A 438 -12.45 -9.71 -30.24
CA TYR A 438 -13.90 -9.93 -30.18
C TYR A 438 -14.67 -8.78 -29.52
N GLY A 439 -13.95 -7.83 -28.93
CA GLY A 439 -14.45 -6.67 -28.23
C GLY A 439 -14.33 -5.39 -29.02
N ILE A 440 -13.94 -4.32 -28.36
CA ILE A 440 -13.89 -2.96 -28.88
C ILE A 440 -12.44 -2.58 -29.19
N LEU A 441 -12.18 -2.19 -30.44
CA LEU A 441 -10.99 -1.43 -30.80
C LEU A 441 -11.33 0.05 -30.72
N ARG A 442 -10.69 0.76 -29.79
CA ARG A 442 -10.78 2.22 -29.69
C ARG A 442 -9.49 2.83 -30.21
N LEU A 443 -9.59 3.75 -31.15
CA LEU A 443 -8.45 4.41 -31.77
C LEU A 443 -8.58 5.92 -31.59
N HIS A 444 -7.68 6.49 -30.81
CA HIS A 444 -7.59 7.93 -30.60
C HIS A 444 -6.56 8.55 -31.54
N VAL A 445 -6.95 9.63 -32.18
CA VAL A 445 -6.08 10.48 -32.99
C VAL A 445 -5.76 11.75 -32.18
N ARG A 446 -4.50 12.09 -32.07
CA ARG A 446 -4.09 13.31 -31.37
C ARG A 446 -4.74 14.53 -32.01
N GLU A 447 -5.43 15.35 -31.22
CA GLU A 447 -6.21 16.53 -31.71
C GLU A 447 -5.45 17.48 -32.62
N SER A 448 -4.13 17.64 -32.44
CA SER A 448 -3.29 18.53 -33.28
C SER A 448 -2.74 17.85 -34.53
N LEU A 449 -3.14 16.62 -34.83
CA LEU A 449 -2.62 15.84 -35.96
C LEU A 449 -3.56 15.94 -37.15
N SER A 450 -3.04 16.43 -38.26
CA SER A 450 -3.74 16.40 -39.57
C SER A 450 -3.27 15.18 -40.33
N LEU A 451 -4.19 14.27 -40.62
CA LEU A 451 -3.97 13.09 -41.43
C LEU A 451 -4.34 13.37 -42.90
N GLU A 452 -3.80 12.58 -43.81
CA GLU A 452 -4.03 12.66 -45.23
C GLU A 452 -4.38 11.28 -45.82
N ALA A 453 -5.08 11.25 -46.93
CA ALA A 453 -5.35 10.00 -47.61
C ALA A 453 -4.04 9.32 -48.04
N GLY A 454 -3.89 8.05 -47.67
CA GLY A 454 -2.67 7.27 -47.85
C GLY A 454 -1.83 7.11 -46.58
N ASP A 455 -2.13 7.85 -45.51
CA ASP A 455 -1.48 7.61 -44.21
C ASP A 455 -1.83 6.20 -43.69
N GLU A 456 -0.79 5.43 -43.27
CA GLU A 456 -0.93 4.04 -42.84
C GLU A 456 -0.37 3.86 -41.41
N PHE A 457 -1.11 3.09 -40.60
CA PHE A 457 -0.71 2.81 -39.20
C PHE A 457 -0.77 1.31 -38.94
N ARG A 458 0.37 0.77 -38.42
CA ARG A 458 0.44 -0.59 -37.91
C ARG A 458 0.14 -0.60 -36.44
N LEU A 459 -1.04 -1.05 -36.09
CA LEU A 459 -1.56 -1.08 -34.71
C LEU A 459 -1.05 -2.28 -33.92
N TRP A 460 -0.79 -3.41 -34.59
CA TRP A 460 -0.20 -4.61 -33.97
C TRP A 460 0.54 -5.48 -34.98
N GLU A 461 1.38 -6.35 -34.41
CA GLU A 461 2.03 -7.46 -35.11
C GLU A 461 1.56 -8.77 -34.47
N ALA A 462 0.80 -9.57 -35.20
CA ALA A 462 0.29 -10.86 -34.79
C ALA A 462 0.48 -11.88 -35.94
N ASN A 463 0.83 -13.14 -35.59
CA ASN A 463 0.89 -14.19 -36.62
C ASN A 463 -0.50 -14.49 -37.18
N ARG A 464 -1.55 -14.20 -36.41
CA ARG A 464 -2.94 -14.31 -36.82
C ARG A 464 -3.82 -13.40 -36.01
N THR A 465 -4.69 -12.62 -36.64
CA THR A 465 -5.79 -11.92 -35.98
C THR A 465 -7.12 -12.61 -36.33
N ARG A 466 -8.06 -12.59 -35.38
CA ARG A 466 -9.42 -13.10 -35.55
C ARG A 466 -10.40 -12.04 -35.06
N THR A 467 -11.34 -11.69 -35.90
CA THR A 467 -12.46 -10.81 -35.58
C THR A 467 -13.77 -11.60 -35.52
N ARG A 468 -14.83 -11.00 -35.01
CA ARG A 468 -16.21 -11.53 -35.01
C ARG A 468 -17.20 -10.44 -35.35
N THR A 469 -18.44 -10.83 -35.56
CA THR A 469 -19.57 -9.87 -35.72
C THR A 469 -19.80 -9.01 -34.47
N THR A 470 -19.23 -9.38 -33.33
CA THR A 470 -19.26 -8.62 -32.08
C THR A 470 -18.13 -7.61 -31.97
N THR A 471 -17.14 -7.63 -32.87
CA THR A 471 -16.05 -6.65 -32.88
C THR A 471 -16.59 -5.29 -33.26
N THR A 472 -16.34 -4.31 -32.38
CA THR A 472 -16.77 -2.92 -32.57
C THR A 472 -15.56 -2.02 -32.78
N PHE A 473 -15.67 -1.09 -33.71
CA PHE A 473 -14.64 -0.08 -33.99
C PHE A 473 -15.13 1.28 -33.53
N GLU A 474 -14.48 1.86 -32.52
CA GLU A 474 -14.67 3.21 -32.03
C GLU A 474 -13.43 4.02 -32.41
N LEU A 475 -13.47 4.60 -33.62
CA LEU A 475 -12.32 5.29 -34.20
C LEU A 475 -12.60 6.80 -34.24
N ASP A 476 -11.68 7.61 -33.71
CA ASP A 476 -11.75 9.06 -33.88
C ASP A 476 -11.74 9.40 -35.38
N SER A 477 -12.38 10.51 -35.75
CA SER A 477 -12.36 10.96 -37.15
C SER A 477 -10.92 11.21 -37.61
N PRO A 478 -10.52 10.69 -38.78
CA PRO A 478 -9.20 10.98 -39.35
C PRO A 478 -9.08 12.42 -39.89
N GLY A 479 -10.21 13.12 -40.08
CA GLY A 479 -10.29 14.48 -40.61
C GLY A 479 -11.48 14.69 -41.54
N GLU A 480 -11.70 15.93 -41.91
CA GLU A 480 -12.77 16.30 -42.86
C GLU A 480 -12.54 15.66 -44.25
N GLY A 481 -13.55 15.04 -44.84
CA GLY A 481 -13.45 14.34 -46.14
C GLY A 481 -12.59 13.06 -46.10
N LEU A 482 -12.24 12.55 -44.91
CA LEU A 482 -11.45 11.35 -44.74
C LEU A 482 -12.22 10.29 -43.95
N GLU A 483 -11.92 9.04 -44.21
CA GLU A 483 -12.44 7.90 -43.46
C GLU A 483 -11.37 6.83 -43.24
N TRP A 484 -11.59 5.98 -42.24
CA TRP A 484 -10.69 4.85 -41.97
C TRP A 484 -10.99 3.69 -42.91
N ASP A 485 -9.96 3.16 -43.53
CA ASP A 485 -9.97 1.87 -44.20
C ASP A 485 -9.46 0.79 -43.23
N THR A 486 -10.35 -0.11 -42.85
CA THR A 486 -10.09 -1.23 -41.95
C THR A 486 -10.07 -2.59 -42.67
N THR A 487 -9.94 -2.61 -44.01
CA THR A 487 -9.92 -3.86 -44.77
C THR A 487 -8.75 -4.77 -44.40
N ASP A 488 -7.61 -4.20 -44.04
CA ASP A 488 -6.41 -4.93 -43.63
C ASP A 488 -6.27 -5.02 -42.08
N ILE A 489 -7.36 -4.88 -41.34
CA ILE A 489 -7.36 -4.92 -39.88
C ILE A 489 -6.88 -6.26 -39.32
N GLU A 490 -7.09 -7.37 -40.05
CA GLU A 490 -6.57 -8.68 -39.66
C GLU A 490 -5.03 -8.76 -39.74
N ASP A 491 -4.41 -7.90 -40.54
CA ASP A 491 -2.96 -7.70 -40.59
C ASP A 491 -2.46 -6.64 -39.63
N GLY A 492 -3.36 -6.07 -38.81
CA GLY A 492 -3.08 -5.01 -37.84
C GLY A 492 -2.88 -3.64 -38.46
N ILE A 493 -3.39 -3.40 -39.63
CA ILE A 493 -3.17 -2.17 -40.39
C ILE A 493 -4.49 -1.44 -40.57
N VAL A 494 -4.46 -0.12 -40.34
CA VAL A 494 -5.50 0.81 -40.75
C VAL A 494 -4.90 1.88 -41.62
N ARG A 495 -5.69 2.33 -42.64
CA ARG A 495 -5.28 3.40 -43.53
C ARG A 495 -6.29 4.52 -43.54
N VAL A 496 -5.83 5.70 -43.88
CA VAL A 496 -6.70 6.84 -44.15
C VAL A 496 -6.99 6.85 -45.63
N LYS A 497 -8.24 6.93 -46.00
CA LYS A 497 -8.66 7.11 -47.40
C LYS A 497 -9.64 8.27 -47.54
N LEU A 498 -9.84 8.75 -48.75
CA LEU A 498 -10.89 9.72 -49.01
C LEU A 498 -12.24 9.10 -48.67
N SER A 499 -13.09 9.86 -48.01
CA SER A 499 -14.46 9.45 -47.77
C SER A 499 -15.20 9.29 -49.08
N THR A 500 -15.79 8.12 -49.29
CA THR A 500 -16.67 7.86 -50.43
C THR A 500 -18.10 8.29 -50.14
N SER A 501 -18.37 8.72 -48.91
CA SER A 501 -19.65 9.34 -48.57
C SER A 501 -19.71 10.74 -49.21
N VAL A 502 -20.86 11.12 -49.67
CA VAL A 502 -21.13 12.35 -50.42
C VAL A 502 -20.99 13.64 -49.57
N ASP A 503 -20.00 13.70 -48.66
CA ASP A 503 -19.63 14.90 -47.90
C ASP A 503 -18.79 15.91 -48.73
N ASP A 504 -18.48 15.58 -50.01
CA ASP A 504 -17.84 16.51 -50.94
C ASP A 504 -18.77 17.65 -51.43
N ILE A 505 -20.00 17.68 -50.93
CA ILE A 505 -20.90 18.81 -51.20
C ILE A 505 -20.68 19.85 -50.08
N HIS A 506 -20.04 20.97 -50.42
CA HIS A 506 -19.81 22.06 -49.44
C HIS A 506 -21.10 22.50 -48.75
N ALA A 507 -21.05 22.76 -47.44
CA ALA A 507 -22.22 23.06 -46.61
C ALA A 507 -23.06 24.26 -47.11
N ASP A 508 -22.44 25.17 -47.84
CA ASP A 508 -23.05 26.38 -48.42
C ASP A 508 -23.50 26.24 -49.87
N GLU A 509 -23.24 25.13 -50.53
CA GLU A 509 -23.63 24.90 -51.90
C GLU A 509 -25.12 24.51 -52.02
N GLU A 510 -25.78 25.02 -53.06
CA GLU A 510 -27.16 24.66 -53.36
C GLU A 510 -27.28 23.21 -53.82
N VAL A 511 -28.16 22.47 -53.16
CA VAL A 511 -28.48 21.08 -53.49
C VAL A 511 -29.99 20.94 -53.75
N THR A 512 -30.35 20.12 -54.73
CA THR A 512 -31.75 19.72 -54.91
C THR A 512 -32.03 18.50 -54.03
N CYS A 513 -33.05 18.59 -53.19
CA CYS A 513 -33.48 17.56 -52.28
C CYS A 513 -34.77 16.90 -52.74
N GLU A 514 -34.77 15.60 -52.96
CA GLU A 514 -35.97 14.79 -53.09
C GLU A 514 -36.29 14.10 -51.77
N VAL A 515 -37.50 14.29 -51.26
CA VAL A 515 -37.91 13.82 -49.92
C VAL A 515 -38.86 12.64 -50.03
N PHE A 516 -38.56 11.58 -49.32
CA PHE A 516 -39.36 10.36 -49.32
C PHE A 516 -39.77 9.98 -47.88
N THR A 517 -40.92 9.38 -47.71
CA THR A 517 -41.26 8.67 -46.48
C THR A 517 -40.32 7.46 -46.29
N VAL A 518 -40.20 6.93 -45.07
CA VAL A 518 -39.45 5.69 -44.81
C VAL A 518 -39.98 4.50 -45.62
N GLY A 519 -41.25 4.56 -46.08
CA GLY A 519 -41.87 3.57 -46.95
C GLY A 519 -41.59 3.79 -48.47
N GLY A 520 -40.74 4.78 -48.83
CA GLY A 520 -40.31 5.03 -50.20
C GLY A 520 -41.26 5.91 -51.06
N ALA A 521 -42.34 6.44 -50.52
CA ALA A 521 -43.21 7.36 -51.24
C ALA A 521 -42.60 8.78 -51.24
N GLN A 522 -42.45 9.38 -52.44
CA GLN A 522 -41.95 10.76 -52.57
C GLN A 522 -43.01 11.75 -52.06
N VAL A 523 -42.62 12.61 -51.11
CA VAL A 523 -43.51 13.58 -50.46
C VAL A 523 -43.20 15.03 -50.86
N GLY A 524 -42.08 15.30 -51.50
CA GLY A 524 -41.73 16.63 -51.97
C GLY A 524 -40.33 16.72 -52.56
N SER A 525 -40.02 17.92 -53.10
CA SER A 525 -38.66 18.30 -53.47
C SER A 525 -38.46 19.80 -53.25
N PHE A 526 -37.23 20.20 -52.93
CA PHE A 526 -36.84 21.60 -52.75
C PHE A 526 -35.36 21.79 -53.04
N THR A 527 -34.93 23.04 -53.21
CA THR A 527 -33.50 23.38 -53.37
C THR A 527 -33.13 24.33 -52.24
N CYS A 528 -32.01 24.06 -51.56
CA CYS A 528 -31.48 24.89 -50.50
C CYS A 528 -29.97 24.64 -50.32
N ALA A 529 -29.29 25.48 -49.54
CA ALA A 529 -27.96 25.15 -49.07
C ALA A 529 -27.99 23.87 -48.23
N ARG A 530 -27.01 23.00 -48.39
CA ARG A 530 -26.96 21.70 -47.71
C ARG A 530 -27.12 21.79 -46.19
N LYS A 531 -26.48 22.78 -45.53
CA LYS A 531 -26.63 23.03 -44.10
C LYS A 531 -28.06 23.34 -43.68
N ASP A 532 -28.89 23.78 -44.58
CA ASP A 532 -30.25 24.24 -44.33
C ASP A 532 -31.33 23.18 -44.62
N ILE A 533 -30.97 22.00 -45.08
CA ILE A 533 -31.92 20.94 -45.51
C ILE A 533 -32.96 20.66 -44.40
N ARG A 534 -32.53 20.45 -43.18
CA ARG A 534 -33.42 20.15 -42.04
C ARG A 534 -34.37 21.32 -41.74
N ARG A 535 -33.85 22.55 -41.80
CA ARG A 535 -34.64 23.78 -41.60
C ARG A 535 -35.67 23.95 -42.73
N THR A 536 -35.24 23.79 -43.98
CA THR A 536 -36.09 23.93 -45.16
C THR A 536 -37.16 22.84 -45.19
N LEU A 537 -36.83 21.60 -44.88
CA LEU A 537 -37.79 20.50 -44.75
C LEU A 537 -38.86 20.79 -43.68
N LYS A 538 -38.48 21.37 -42.56
CA LYS A 538 -39.42 21.80 -41.52
C LYS A 538 -40.31 22.96 -41.98
N GLN A 539 -39.77 23.91 -42.73
CA GLN A 539 -40.48 25.06 -43.27
C GLN A 539 -41.41 24.69 -44.44
N SER A 540 -41.14 23.61 -45.17
CA SER A 540 -42.00 23.14 -46.24
C SER A 540 -43.32 22.50 -45.79
N GLY A 541 -43.59 22.46 -44.48
CA GLY A 541 -44.81 21.90 -43.90
C GLY A 541 -44.77 20.38 -43.76
N ALA A 542 -43.59 19.75 -43.78
CA ALA A 542 -43.45 18.34 -43.50
C ALA A 542 -43.94 18.04 -42.08
N ALA A 543 -44.79 17.04 -41.91
CA ALA A 543 -45.28 16.61 -40.62
C ALA A 543 -44.13 16.03 -39.78
N PRO A 544 -44.22 16.03 -38.42
CA PRO A 544 -43.25 15.35 -37.61
C PRO A 544 -43.11 13.89 -38.00
N GLY A 545 -41.88 13.45 -38.09
CA GLY A 545 -41.59 12.09 -38.55
C GLY A 545 -40.17 11.94 -39.09
N THR A 546 -39.88 10.77 -39.57
CA THR A 546 -38.59 10.46 -40.19
C THR A 546 -38.74 10.37 -41.71
N TYR A 547 -37.85 11.05 -42.42
CA TYR A 547 -37.79 11.12 -43.85
C TYR A 547 -36.45 10.63 -44.37
N MET A 548 -36.46 10.06 -45.58
CA MET A 548 -35.27 9.82 -46.39
C MET A 548 -35.12 10.99 -47.37
N VAL A 549 -34.07 11.76 -47.26
CA VAL A 549 -33.80 12.92 -48.13
C VAL A 549 -32.63 12.55 -49.04
N LYS A 550 -32.95 12.50 -50.36
CA LYS A 550 -31.95 12.31 -51.40
C LYS A 550 -31.51 13.68 -51.92
N THR A 551 -30.26 14.02 -51.68
CA THR A 551 -29.64 15.25 -52.18
C THR A 551 -28.98 14.99 -53.53
N ILE A 552 -29.14 15.93 -54.47
CA ILE A 552 -28.62 15.86 -55.82
C ILE A 552 -27.85 17.15 -56.11
N GLN A 553 -26.60 17.00 -56.57
CA GLN A 553 -25.76 18.11 -56.99
C GLN A 553 -24.97 17.67 -58.25
N GLY A 554 -25.30 18.22 -59.42
CA GLY A 554 -24.71 17.79 -60.66
C GLY A 554 -24.95 16.30 -60.92
N SER A 555 -23.89 15.50 -61.02
CA SER A 555 -23.96 14.05 -61.21
C SER A 555 -23.89 13.28 -59.86
N SER A 556 -23.67 13.96 -58.73
CA SER A 556 -23.53 13.36 -57.38
C SER A 556 -24.86 13.28 -56.67
N THR A 557 -25.13 12.17 -55.98
CA THR A 557 -26.35 11.98 -55.18
C THR A 557 -26.00 11.37 -53.83
N ALA A 558 -26.63 11.87 -52.74
CA ALA A 558 -26.58 11.29 -51.41
C ALA A 558 -27.98 11.06 -50.85
N THR A 559 -28.13 10.14 -49.91
CA THR A 559 -29.40 9.92 -49.23
C THR A 559 -29.15 9.86 -47.74
N GLU A 560 -29.81 10.74 -46.99
CA GLU A 560 -29.71 10.80 -45.54
C GLU A 560 -31.07 10.63 -44.86
N LYS A 561 -31.07 10.16 -43.64
CA LYS A 561 -32.28 10.01 -42.80
C LYS A 561 -32.42 11.22 -41.90
N ILE A 562 -33.46 12.00 -42.10
CA ILE A 562 -33.73 13.21 -41.30
C ILE A 562 -35.00 13.02 -40.45
N SER A 563 -34.89 13.23 -39.15
CA SER A 563 -36.04 13.25 -38.25
C SER A 563 -36.44 14.70 -37.95
N ILE A 564 -37.71 14.98 -38.02
CA ILE A 564 -38.31 16.27 -37.67
C ILE A 564 -39.14 16.09 -36.43
N ASP A 565 -38.78 16.83 -35.38
CA ASP A 565 -39.51 16.94 -34.13
C ASP A 565 -40.18 18.31 -34.08
N TYR A 566 -41.25 18.46 -33.29
CA TYR A 566 -41.95 19.74 -33.07
C TYR A 566 -41.14 20.78 -32.35
#